data_f4cd2560bf108e1876df8924ec470850
#
_entry.id   f4cd2560bf108e1876df8924ec470850
#
_cell.length_a   1.000
_cell.length_b   1.000
_cell.length_c   1.000
_cell.angle_alpha   90.00
_cell.angle_beta   90.00
_cell.angle_gamma   90.00
#
_symmetry.space_group_name_H-M   'P 1'
#
loop_
_entity.id
_entity.type
_entity.pdbx_description
1 polymer ?
#
loop_
_entity_poly.entity_id
_entity_poly.type
_entity_poly.pdbx_seq_one_letter_code
_entity_poly.pdbx_strand_id
1 'polypeptide(L)'
;GCDIGLSLNFDRITYLRPEYGYATRDVNPSKFPSAENDGLFSVNLKTGQTKLLFSFADLSQDLKGVDNTKQKINHIQLSPDGKRCIFLYRWFDNNGVKHSRLYFARLTDGYLALLADEGMVSHCNFIDETHVGGWMRLGGRDGYYCIDVQTGYYRPEAPGVLTEDGHPTFCGRYLVTD
;
A
#
# COMPACT_ATOMS: atom_id res chain seq x y z
N GLY A 1 -13.83 -2.16 -21.52
CA GLY A 1 -13.34 -3.01 -20.42
C GLY A 1 -11.99 -2.52 -19.94
N CYS A 2 -11.54 -2.98 -18.77
CA CYS A 2 -10.22 -2.64 -18.25
C CYS A 2 -9.14 -3.38 -19.04
N ASP A 3 -8.11 -2.66 -19.48
CA ASP A 3 -7.00 -3.24 -20.23
C ASP A 3 -5.74 -3.47 -19.38
N ILE A 4 -5.62 -2.76 -18.25
CA ILE A 4 -4.49 -2.83 -17.32
C ILE A 4 -5.01 -3.12 -15.91
N GLY A 5 -4.37 -4.07 -15.24
CA GLY A 5 -4.52 -4.34 -13.81
C GLY A 5 -3.24 -3.96 -13.06
N LEU A 6 -3.35 -3.80 -11.76
CA LEU A 6 -2.20 -3.76 -10.84
C LEU A 6 -2.13 -5.08 -10.06
N SER A 7 -0.93 -5.54 -9.80
CA SER A 7 -0.71 -6.81 -9.11
C SER A 7 0.58 -6.76 -8.27
N LEU A 8 0.75 -7.77 -7.46
CA LEU A 8 1.88 -7.94 -6.56
C LEU A 8 2.32 -9.41 -6.56
N ASN A 9 3.43 -9.72 -5.91
CA ASN A 9 3.86 -11.10 -5.72
C ASN A 9 3.03 -11.76 -4.60
N PHE A 10 2.06 -12.59 -4.98
CA PHE A 10 1.19 -13.29 -4.05
C PHE A 10 1.92 -14.34 -3.20
N ASP A 11 3.06 -14.85 -3.63
CA ASP A 11 3.85 -15.78 -2.81
C ASP A 11 4.35 -15.10 -1.53
N ARG A 12 4.70 -13.80 -1.59
CA ARG A 12 5.04 -13.02 -0.39
C ARG A 12 3.85 -12.85 0.55
N ILE A 13 2.64 -12.62 0.00
CA ILE A 13 1.41 -12.57 0.82
C ILE A 13 1.17 -13.93 1.48
N THR A 14 1.22 -15.01 0.71
CA THR A 14 1.01 -16.37 1.23
C THR A 14 2.01 -16.72 2.34
N TYR A 15 3.27 -16.30 2.21
CA TYR A 15 4.31 -16.56 3.21
C TYR A 15 4.15 -15.71 4.48
N LEU A 16 3.89 -14.40 4.32
CA LEU A 16 3.87 -13.44 5.44
C LEU A 16 2.49 -13.26 6.07
N ARG A 17 1.42 -13.61 5.38
CA ARG A 17 0.02 -13.54 5.79
C ARG A 17 -0.77 -14.65 5.12
N PRO A 18 -0.60 -15.93 5.53
CA PRO A 18 -1.23 -17.08 4.88
C PRO A 18 -2.75 -16.97 4.74
N GLU A 19 -3.41 -16.29 5.69
CA GLU A 19 -4.86 -16.04 5.69
C GLU A 19 -5.35 -15.14 4.54
N TYR A 20 -4.44 -14.39 3.90
CA TYR A 20 -4.71 -13.55 2.72
C TYR A 20 -4.10 -14.12 1.44
N GLY A 21 -3.37 -15.21 1.53
CA GLY A 21 -2.69 -15.86 0.42
C GLY A 21 -3.49 -17.02 -0.17
N TYR A 22 -2.83 -17.76 -1.05
CA TYR A 22 -3.38 -18.99 -1.63
C TYR A 22 -2.96 -20.20 -0.78
N ALA A 23 -3.86 -20.72 0.04
CA ALA A 23 -3.60 -21.78 1.03
C ALA A 23 -3.06 -23.10 0.44
N THR A 24 -3.19 -23.30 -0.88
CA THR A 24 -2.73 -24.52 -1.57
C THR A 24 -1.30 -24.42 -2.10
N ARG A 25 -0.63 -23.29 -1.92
CA ARG A 25 0.75 -23.08 -2.40
C ARG A 25 1.75 -23.27 -1.28
N ASP A 26 2.70 -24.19 -1.51
CA ASP A 26 3.92 -24.29 -0.70
C ASP A 26 4.91 -23.23 -1.19
N VAL A 27 5.18 -22.23 -0.36
CA VAL A 27 6.00 -21.08 -0.69
C VAL A 27 7.35 -21.17 0.00
N ASN A 28 8.42 -21.21 -0.79
CA ASN A 28 9.79 -21.16 -0.29
C ASN A 28 10.35 -19.72 -0.42
N PRO A 29 10.54 -18.98 0.69
CA PRO A 29 11.01 -17.61 0.65
C PRO A 29 12.42 -17.43 0.09
N SER A 30 13.25 -18.48 0.10
CA SER A 30 14.59 -18.43 -0.51
C SER A 30 14.56 -18.31 -2.04
N LYS A 31 13.38 -18.53 -2.66
CA LYS A 31 13.14 -18.37 -4.09
C LYS A 31 12.51 -17.03 -4.46
N PHE A 32 12.28 -16.14 -3.50
CA PHE A 32 11.76 -14.81 -3.84
C PHE A 32 12.76 -14.07 -4.72
N PRO A 33 12.27 -13.33 -5.73
CA PRO A 33 13.11 -12.44 -6.49
C PRO A 33 13.81 -11.44 -5.58
N SER A 34 14.96 -10.93 -6.05
CA SER A 34 15.64 -9.85 -5.31
C SER A 34 14.77 -8.60 -5.21
N ALA A 35 15.10 -7.70 -4.29
CA ALA A 35 14.33 -6.48 -4.06
C ALA A 35 14.22 -5.58 -5.30
N GLU A 36 15.18 -5.63 -6.21
CA GLU A 36 15.20 -4.89 -7.48
C GLU A 36 14.24 -5.48 -8.53
N ASN A 37 13.88 -6.76 -8.39
CA ASN A 37 13.12 -7.52 -9.38
C ASN A 37 11.70 -7.88 -8.93
N ASP A 38 11.27 -7.39 -7.77
CA ASP A 38 9.95 -7.66 -7.20
C ASP A 38 9.36 -6.38 -6.59
N GLY A 39 8.03 -6.28 -6.54
CA GLY A 39 7.35 -5.10 -6.06
C GLY A 39 5.91 -4.96 -6.55
N LEU A 40 5.55 -3.76 -7.02
CA LEU A 40 4.27 -3.46 -7.64
C LEU A 40 4.38 -3.62 -9.16
N PHE A 41 3.47 -4.41 -9.74
CA PHE A 41 3.42 -4.69 -11.17
C PHE A 41 2.16 -4.13 -11.82
N SER A 42 2.28 -3.72 -13.08
CA SER A 42 1.13 -3.66 -13.99
C SER A 42 1.00 -4.95 -14.77
N VAL A 43 -0.23 -5.30 -15.11
CA VAL A 43 -0.58 -6.50 -15.89
C VAL A 43 -1.44 -6.06 -17.06
N ASN A 44 -1.02 -6.37 -18.28
CA ASN A 44 -1.88 -6.24 -19.45
C ASN A 44 -2.91 -7.37 -19.42
N LEU A 45 -4.18 -7.04 -19.22
CA LEU A 45 -5.25 -8.02 -19.04
C LEU A 45 -5.63 -8.78 -20.32
N LYS A 46 -5.17 -8.31 -21.49
CA LYS A 46 -5.39 -9.00 -22.78
C LYS A 46 -4.29 -10.02 -23.08
N THR A 47 -3.06 -9.71 -22.70
CA THR A 47 -1.88 -10.55 -23.06
C THR A 47 -1.28 -11.29 -21.89
N GLY A 48 -1.62 -10.92 -20.65
CA GLY A 48 -0.99 -11.43 -19.43
C GLY A 48 0.42 -10.90 -19.18
N GLN A 49 0.96 -10.04 -20.03
CA GLN A 49 2.28 -9.47 -19.84
C GLN A 49 2.33 -8.59 -18.58
N THR A 50 3.39 -8.75 -17.80
CA THR A 50 3.63 -7.97 -16.59
C THR A 50 4.80 -7.01 -16.78
N LYS A 51 4.73 -5.86 -16.10
CA LYS A 51 5.81 -4.88 -16.01
C LYS A 51 5.96 -4.44 -14.56
N LEU A 52 7.18 -4.51 -14.02
CA LEU A 52 7.50 -3.94 -12.72
C LEU A 52 7.39 -2.41 -12.81
N LEU A 53 6.59 -1.82 -11.92
CA LEU A 53 6.39 -0.36 -11.82
C LEU A 53 7.31 0.24 -10.76
N PHE A 54 7.29 -0.34 -9.55
CA PHE A 54 8.09 0.09 -8.41
C PHE A 54 8.64 -1.15 -7.71
N SER A 55 9.95 -1.21 -7.57
CA SER A 55 10.62 -2.33 -6.91
C SER A 55 10.62 -2.18 -5.39
N PHE A 56 10.82 -3.26 -4.66
CA PHE A 56 11.07 -3.18 -3.22
C PHE A 56 12.32 -2.37 -2.90
N ALA A 57 13.32 -2.38 -3.78
CA ALA A 57 14.52 -1.55 -3.63
C ALA A 57 14.17 -0.05 -3.67
N ASP A 58 13.27 0.38 -4.58
CA ASP A 58 12.79 1.76 -4.63
C ASP A 58 12.03 2.14 -3.35
N LEU A 59 11.20 1.22 -2.83
CA LEU A 59 10.35 1.47 -1.66
C LEU A 59 11.12 1.49 -0.33
N SER A 60 12.29 0.87 -0.29
CA SER A 60 13.11 0.73 0.92
C SER A 60 14.46 1.44 0.83
N GLN A 61 14.67 2.29 -0.17
CA GLN A 61 15.98 2.91 -0.45
C GLN A 61 16.60 3.68 0.74
N ASP A 62 15.77 4.22 1.64
CA ASP A 62 16.15 4.95 2.85
C ASP A 62 16.18 4.05 4.10
N LEU A 63 15.73 2.79 4.00
CA LEU A 63 15.73 1.83 5.09
C LEU A 63 17.00 0.98 5.06
N LYS A 64 17.52 0.66 6.25
CA LYS A 64 18.70 -0.19 6.38
C LYS A 64 18.31 -1.58 6.89
N GLY A 65 18.89 -2.62 6.25
CA GLY A 65 18.79 -3.98 6.75
C GLY A 65 17.40 -4.62 6.65
N VAL A 66 16.58 -4.17 5.70
CA VAL A 66 15.31 -4.84 5.41
C VAL A 66 15.60 -6.21 4.80
N ASP A 67 15.13 -7.26 5.49
CA ASP A 67 15.23 -8.63 5.00
C ASP A 67 14.31 -8.81 3.78
N ASN A 68 14.89 -9.18 2.65
CA ASN A 68 14.14 -9.38 1.39
C ASN A 68 12.99 -10.37 1.54
N THR A 69 13.07 -11.33 2.44
CA THR A 69 12.01 -12.32 2.66
C THR A 69 10.89 -11.81 3.55
N LYS A 70 11.11 -10.69 4.26
CA LYS A 70 10.19 -10.13 5.27
C LYS A 70 9.47 -8.87 4.80
N GLN A 71 9.36 -8.64 3.49
CA GLN A 71 8.70 -7.46 2.93
C GLN A 71 7.62 -7.85 1.92
N LYS A 72 6.59 -7.01 1.83
CA LYS A 72 5.45 -7.19 0.90
C LYS A 72 4.75 -5.88 0.60
N ILE A 73 4.02 -5.88 -0.52
CA ILE A 73 3.00 -4.88 -0.84
C ILE A 73 1.63 -5.50 -0.58
N ASN A 74 0.68 -4.70 -0.14
CA ASN A 74 -0.74 -5.05 -0.12
C ASN A 74 -1.61 -3.78 -0.20
N HIS A 75 -2.93 -3.94 -0.16
CA HIS A 75 -3.90 -2.85 -0.15
C HIS A 75 -3.69 -1.87 -1.31
N ILE A 76 -3.63 -2.39 -2.54
CA ILE A 76 -3.53 -1.58 -3.76
C ILE A 76 -4.91 -1.03 -4.08
N GLN A 77 -5.02 0.30 -4.21
CA GLN A 77 -6.25 1.01 -4.56
C GLN A 77 -5.98 1.95 -5.72
N LEU A 78 -6.85 1.94 -6.72
CA LEU A 78 -6.81 2.91 -7.82
C LEU A 78 -7.61 4.15 -7.46
N SER A 79 -7.14 5.31 -7.93
CA SER A 79 -7.95 6.53 -7.92
C SER A 79 -9.19 6.38 -8.80
N PRO A 80 -10.26 7.17 -8.58
CA PRO A 80 -11.49 7.09 -9.38
C PRO A 80 -11.25 7.24 -10.89
N ASP A 81 -10.25 8.05 -11.30
CA ASP A 81 -9.88 8.23 -12.72
C ASP A 81 -8.94 7.14 -13.27
N GLY A 82 -8.49 6.19 -12.45
CA GLY A 82 -7.62 5.08 -12.82
C GLY A 82 -6.19 5.47 -13.21
N LYS A 83 -5.76 6.71 -12.98
CA LYS A 83 -4.43 7.22 -13.38
C LYS A 83 -3.41 7.17 -12.25
N ARG A 84 -3.87 6.96 -11.03
CA ARG A 84 -3.08 6.95 -9.80
C ARG A 84 -3.40 5.73 -8.98
N CYS A 85 -2.52 5.38 -8.09
CA CYS A 85 -2.82 4.37 -7.07
C CYS A 85 -2.17 4.73 -5.73
N ILE A 86 -2.72 4.16 -4.69
CA ILE A 86 -2.09 4.04 -3.38
C ILE A 86 -1.85 2.57 -3.09
N PHE A 87 -0.85 2.30 -2.27
CA PHE A 87 -0.58 0.95 -1.78
C PHE A 87 0.21 1.00 -0.49
N LEU A 88 0.12 -0.08 0.29
CA LEU A 88 0.89 -0.25 1.51
C LEU A 88 2.14 -1.09 1.22
N TYR A 89 3.30 -0.52 1.51
CA TYR A 89 4.55 -1.25 1.67
C TYR A 89 4.71 -1.63 3.13
N ARG A 90 4.93 -2.92 3.39
CA ARG A 90 5.05 -3.47 4.74
C ARG A 90 6.27 -4.36 4.86
N TRP A 91 6.95 -4.25 6.00
CA TRP A 91 8.07 -5.12 6.33
C TRP A 91 8.06 -5.47 7.82
N PHE A 92 8.80 -6.51 8.15
CA PHE A 92 9.07 -6.89 9.54
C PHE A 92 10.55 -6.64 9.83
N ASP A 93 10.83 -5.98 10.94
CA ASP A 93 12.19 -5.77 11.40
C ASP A 93 12.79 -7.05 12.03
N ASN A 94 14.02 -6.96 12.53
CA ASN A 94 14.71 -8.10 13.14
C ASN A 94 14.06 -8.57 14.45
N ASN A 95 13.25 -7.74 15.08
CA ASN A 95 12.49 -8.08 16.28
C ASN A 95 11.10 -8.65 15.95
N GLY A 96 10.75 -8.76 14.67
CA GLY A 96 9.44 -9.22 14.22
C GLY A 96 8.35 -8.15 14.29
N VAL A 97 8.71 -6.89 14.52
CA VAL A 97 7.75 -5.78 14.54
C VAL A 97 7.38 -5.42 13.11
N LYS A 98 6.07 -5.37 12.86
CA LYS A 98 5.51 -4.98 11.56
C LYS A 98 5.53 -3.45 11.41
N HIS A 99 6.11 -2.99 10.33
CA HIS A 99 6.07 -1.59 9.89
C HIS A 99 5.24 -1.45 8.61
N SER A 100 4.63 -0.28 8.43
CA SER A 100 3.82 0.03 7.26
C SER A 100 4.10 1.44 6.79
N ARG A 101 4.19 1.62 5.46
CA ARG A 101 4.26 2.90 4.76
C ARG A 101 3.12 2.99 3.75
N LEU A 102 2.56 4.17 3.61
CA LEU A 102 1.60 4.48 2.55
C LEU A 102 2.31 5.20 1.42
N TYR A 103 2.28 4.59 0.25
CA TYR A 103 2.79 5.19 -0.98
C TYR A 103 1.64 5.63 -1.90
N PHE A 104 1.87 6.74 -2.59
CA PHE A 104 1.07 7.22 -3.71
C PHE A 104 1.90 7.16 -4.98
N ALA A 105 1.31 6.73 -6.09
CA ALA A 105 1.96 6.69 -7.38
C ALA A 105 1.07 7.22 -8.50
N ARG A 106 1.69 7.93 -9.46
CA ARG A 106 1.07 8.24 -10.74
C ARG A 106 1.52 7.20 -11.76
N LEU A 107 0.55 6.55 -12.40
CA LEU A 107 0.80 5.44 -13.33
C LEU A 107 1.23 5.93 -14.71
N THR A 108 1.04 7.21 -15.02
CA THR A 108 1.32 7.81 -16.33
C THR A 108 2.80 8.15 -16.52
N ASP A 109 3.49 8.56 -15.47
CA ASP A 109 4.87 9.05 -15.52
C ASP A 109 5.81 8.39 -14.49
N GLY A 110 5.29 7.45 -13.70
CA GLY A 110 6.09 6.72 -12.71
C GLY A 110 6.46 7.54 -11.47
N TYR A 111 5.76 8.66 -11.20
CA TYR A 111 5.99 9.43 -9.99
C TYR A 111 5.58 8.62 -8.74
N LEU A 112 6.44 8.62 -7.73
CA LEU A 112 6.22 7.94 -6.46
C LEU A 112 6.40 8.92 -5.30
N ALA A 113 5.47 8.95 -4.36
CA ALA A 113 5.53 9.75 -3.15
C ALA A 113 5.21 8.91 -1.91
N LEU A 114 5.94 9.17 -0.83
CA LEU A 114 5.68 8.62 0.49
C LEU A 114 4.72 9.56 1.22
N LEU A 115 3.53 9.06 1.59
CA LEU A 115 2.48 9.86 2.25
C LEU A 115 2.48 9.68 3.77
N ALA A 116 2.76 8.47 4.26
CA ALA A 116 2.81 8.19 5.69
C ALA A 116 3.88 7.12 5.98
N ASP A 117 4.75 7.36 6.98
CA ASP A 117 5.89 6.50 7.32
C ASP A 117 6.17 6.35 8.82
N GLU A 118 5.22 6.73 9.67
CA GLU A 118 5.39 6.59 11.13
C GLU A 118 5.13 5.15 11.64
N GLY A 119 5.35 4.16 10.76
CA GLY A 119 5.34 2.73 11.07
C GLY A 119 3.96 2.07 11.14
N MET A 120 2.87 2.85 11.21
CA MET A 120 1.50 2.31 11.25
C MET A 120 0.61 2.98 10.20
N VAL A 121 0.14 2.17 9.23
CA VAL A 121 -0.98 2.47 8.33
C VAL A 121 -1.80 1.19 8.21
N SER A 122 -3.10 1.29 8.40
CA SER A 122 -4.01 0.14 8.35
C SER A 122 -4.84 0.14 7.07
N HIS A 123 -5.95 0.81 7.07
CA HIS A 123 -6.89 0.84 5.96
C HIS A 123 -7.02 2.27 5.43
N CYS A 124 -6.90 2.42 4.12
CA CYS A 124 -7.00 3.73 3.46
C CYS A 124 -7.68 3.58 2.10
N ASN A 125 -8.29 4.66 1.64
CA ASN A 125 -9.01 4.69 0.37
C ASN A 125 -8.92 6.10 -0.25
N PHE A 126 -9.10 6.20 -1.56
CA PHE A 126 -9.30 7.51 -2.18
C PHE A 126 -10.65 8.10 -1.73
N ILE A 127 -10.61 9.39 -1.35
CA ILE A 127 -11.80 10.21 -1.14
C ILE A 127 -12.24 10.79 -2.49
N ASP A 128 -11.27 11.27 -3.26
CA ASP A 128 -11.38 11.78 -4.62
C ASP A 128 -10.05 11.58 -5.37
N GLU A 129 -9.83 12.25 -6.50
CA GLU A 129 -8.59 12.12 -7.30
C GLU A 129 -7.35 12.68 -6.60
N THR A 130 -7.51 13.52 -5.58
CA THR A 130 -6.43 14.28 -4.93
C THR A 130 -6.32 14.05 -3.43
N HIS A 131 -7.29 13.37 -2.82
CA HIS A 131 -7.29 13.12 -1.39
C HIS A 131 -7.42 11.63 -1.07
N VAL A 132 -6.65 11.21 -0.08
CA VAL A 132 -6.68 9.87 0.50
C VAL A 132 -7.04 9.96 1.97
N GLY A 133 -7.98 9.13 2.39
CA GLY A 133 -8.38 9.02 3.79
C GLY A 133 -8.12 7.63 4.35
N GLY A 134 -7.82 7.54 5.65
CA GLY A 134 -7.62 6.24 6.28
C GLY A 134 -7.09 6.31 7.70
N TRP A 135 -7.01 5.13 8.31
CA TRP A 135 -6.45 4.96 9.66
C TRP A 135 -4.93 4.81 9.58
N MET A 136 -4.21 5.74 10.19
CA MET A 136 -2.75 5.75 10.18
C MET A 136 -2.19 6.55 11.35
N ARG A 137 -0.86 6.45 11.54
CA ARG A 137 -0.11 7.30 12.49
C ARG A 137 0.48 8.48 11.76
N LEU A 138 0.12 9.70 12.19
CA LEU A 138 0.71 10.95 11.73
C LEU A 138 0.86 11.92 12.90
N GLY A 139 2.01 12.57 12.99
CA GLY A 139 2.36 13.43 14.12
C GLY A 139 2.37 12.68 15.46
N GLY A 140 2.76 11.41 15.46
CA GLY A 140 2.85 10.54 16.64
C GLY A 140 1.48 10.07 17.19
N ARG A 141 0.38 10.23 16.45
CA ARG A 141 -0.98 9.87 16.91
C ARG A 141 -1.68 8.99 15.88
N ASP A 142 -2.32 7.93 16.38
CA ASP A 142 -3.17 7.05 15.57
C ASP A 142 -4.56 7.69 15.41
N GLY A 143 -5.11 7.61 14.20
CA GLY A 143 -6.43 8.17 13.91
C GLY A 143 -6.77 8.11 12.43
N TYR A 144 -7.97 8.58 12.10
CA TYR A 144 -8.33 8.83 10.72
C TYR A 144 -7.78 10.18 10.27
N TYR A 145 -7.12 10.17 9.12
CA TYR A 145 -6.57 11.36 8.49
C TYR A 145 -7.00 11.45 7.03
N CYS A 146 -7.12 12.69 6.55
CA CYS A 146 -7.21 13.01 5.13
C CYS A 146 -5.89 13.63 4.70
N ILE A 147 -5.29 13.10 3.63
CA ILE A 147 -4.03 13.58 3.04
C ILE A 147 -4.30 14.08 1.63
N ASP A 148 -3.87 15.31 1.32
CA ASP A 148 -3.74 15.79 -0.05
C ASP A 148 -2.49 15.17 -0.68
N VAL A 149 -2.68 14.36 -1.73
CA VAL A 149 -1.58 13.59 -2.35
C VAL A 149 -0.62 14.45 -3.19
N GLN A 150 -0.98 15.70 -3.48
CA GLN A 150 -0.13 16.62 -4.25
C GLN A 150 0.83 17.39 -3.33
N THR A 151 0.34 17.79 -2.17
CA THR A 151 1.09 18.64 -1.22
C THR A 151 1.66 17.87 -0.04
N GLY A 152 1.12 16.69 0.27
CA GLY A 152 1.40 15.94 1.48
C GLY A 152 0.76 16.55 2.74
N TYR A 153 -0.01 17.64 2.61
CA TYR A 153 -0.73 18.22 3.74
C TYR A 153 -1.77 17.24 4.25
N TYR A 154 -1.84 17.09 5.57
CA TYR A 154 -2.82 16.22 6.21
C TYR A 154 -3.60 16.92 7.33
N ARG A 155 -4.80 16.44 7.59
CA ARG A 155 -5.64 16.85 8.71
C ARG A 155 -6.32 15.64 9.33
N PRO A 156 -6.56 15.65 10.64
CA PRO A 156 -7.36 14.59 11.28
C PRO A 156 -8.83 14.70 10.84
N GLU A 157 -9.45 13.53 10.69
CA GLU A 157 -10.88 13.39 10.42
C GLU A 157 -11.62 12.94 11.68
N ALA A 158 -12.67 13.64 12.06
CA ALA A 158 -13.53 13.35 13.20
C ALA A 158 -12.76 12.93 14.48
N PRO A 159 -11.76 13.73 14.94
CA PRO A 159 -10.95 13.39 16.10
C PRO A 159 -11.83 13.27 17.36
N GLY A 160 -11.63 12.21 18.13
CA GLY A 160 -12.42 11.93 19.33
C GLY A 160 -13.81 11.32 19.06
N VAL A 161 -14.21 11.18 17.80
CA VAL A 161 -15.44 10.49 17.39
C VAL A 161 -15.08 9.12 16.77
N LEU A 162 -14.16 9.10 15.80
CA LEU A 162 -13.64 7.89 15.21
C LEU A 162 -12.32 7.55 15.92
N THR A 163 -12.36 6.65 16.87
CA THR A 163 -11.24 6.33 17.77
C THR A 163 -10.65 4.94 17.53
N GLU A 164 -11.28 4.14 16.66
CA GLU A 164 -10.88 2.77 16.36
C GLU A 164 -10.60 2.59 14.87
N ASP A 165 -9.71 1.64 14.56
CA ASP A 165 -9.41 1.24 13.19
C ASP A 165 -10.60 0.48 12.56
N GLY A 166 -10.88 0.72 11.30
CA GLY A 166 -11.93 0.04 10.53
C GLY A 166 -11.69 0.18 9.03
N HIS A 167 -12.63 -0.28 8.21
CA HIS A 167 -12.53 -0.26 6.75
C HIS A 167 -13.24 0.99 6.18
N PRO A 168 -12.56 2.14 6.05
CA PRO A 168 -13.22 3.37 5.62
C PRO A 168 -13.62 3.30 4.14
N THR A 169 -14.84 3.73 3.87
CA THR A 169 -15.34 4.02 2.54
C THR A 169 -15.85 5.45 2.50
N PHE A 170 -15.44 6.20 1.48
CA PHE A 170 -15.81 7.61 1.33
C PHE A 170 -16.77 7.76 0.16
N CYS A 171 -17.88 8.49 0.37
CA CYS A 171 -18.85 8.80 -0.66
C CYS A 171 -19.41 10.21 -0.46
N GLY A 172 -18.94 11.16 -1.26
CA GLY A 172 -19.27 12.57 -1.11
C GLY A 172 -18.94 13.09 0.29
N ARG A 173 -19.97 13.48 1.07
CA ARG A 173 -19.80 13.96 2.45
C ARG A 173 -19.86 12.87 3.52
N TYR A 174 -19.98 11.61 3.12
CA TYR A 174 -20.13 10.49 4.04
C TYR A 174 -18.82 9.69 4.14
N LEU A 175 -18.47 9.36 5.38
CA LEU A 175 -17.50 8.32 5.74
C LEU A 175 -18.29 7.18 6.39
N VAL A 176 -18.11 5.97 5.85
CA VAL A 176 -18.61 4.73 6.44
C VAL A 176 -17.40 3.92 6.90
N THR A 177 -17.45 3.40 8.11
CA THR A 177 -16.45 2.46 8.66
C THR A 177 -17.16 1.43 9.52
N ASP A 178 -16.65 0.22 9.57
CA ASP A 178 -17.12 -0.89 10.41
C ASP A 178 -16.21 -1.10 11.62
#